data_3491bcd8c90c3b582e4707a8c08f9a48
#
_entry.id   3491bcd8c90c3b582e4707a8c08f9a48
#
_cell.length_a   1.000
_cell.length_b   1.000
_cell.length_c   1.000
_cell.angle_alpha   90.00
_cell.angle_beta   90.00
_cell.angle_gamma   90.00
#
_symmetry.space_group_name_H-M   'P 1'
#
loop_
_entity.id
_entity.type
_entity.pdbx_description
1 polymer ?
#
loop_
_entity_poly.entity_id
_entity_poly.type
_entity_poly.pdbx_seq_one_letter_code
_entity_poly.pdbx_strand_id
1 'polypeptide(L)'
;DYVEECNVNYLHLMPLLASPKGKSDGGYAVADFRTVQPELGTMEDFSELTSKCHERGINICLDFVMNHTSEEHEWAKRARAGEKEYQDRYFFFDTYDVPALYEKTCPQVFPTTAPGNFTWLDDLHKHVMTTFYPYQWDLNYRNPVVFNEMVYNMLYLANQGVDIVRLDAVPYIWKQLGTNCRNLPQVHTIGSPSSRRGCHGS
;
A
#
# COMPACT_ATOMS: atom_id res chain seq x y z
N ASP A 1 25.71 12.90 -10.48
CA ASP A 1 27.16 13.06 -10.23
C ASP A 1 27.59 12.17 -9.02
N TYR A 2 27.22 12.47 -7.75
CA TYR A 2 27.69 11.71 -6.57
C TYR A 2 27.42 10.19 -6.66
N VAL A 3 26.21 9.77 -7.04
CA VAL A 3 25.82 8.36 -7.17
C VAL A 3 26.63 7.68 -8.29
N GLU A 4 26.86 8.40 -9.38
CA GLU A 4 27.67 7.94 -10.51
C GLU A 4 29.15 7.77 -10.11
N GLU A 5 29.70 8.74 -9.37
CA GLU A 5 31.09 8.66 -8.84
C GLU A 5 31.27 7.47 -7.91
N CYS A 6 30.20 7.02 -7.22
CA CYS A 6 30.20 5.83 -6.39
C CYS A 6 30.09 4.51 -7.18
N ASN A 7 30.01 4.55 -8.52
CA ASN A 7 29.76 3.41 -9.39
C ASN A 7 28.51 2.59 -9.02
N VAL A 8 27.46 3.29 -8.57
CA VAL A 8 26.16 2.68 -8.24
C VAL A 8 25.33 2.55 -9.50
N ASN A 9 24.77 1.38 -9.77
CA ASN A 9 23.93 1.10 -10.93
C ASN A 9 22.45 0.89 -10.57
N TYR A 10 22.12 0.91 -9.28
CA TYR A 10 20.74 0.91 -8.76
C TYR A 10 20.59 1.96 -7.66
N LEU A 11 19.56 2.78 -7.77
CA LEU A 11 19.17 3.76 -6.76
C LEU A 11 17.82 3.37 -6.16
N HIS A 12 17.82 2.99 -4.88
CA HIS A 12 16.58 2.73 -4.15
C HIS A 12 16.10 4.03 -3.49
N LEU A 13 14.92 4.48 -3.91
CA LEU A 13 14.25 5.62 -3.32
C LEU A 13 13.26 5.14 -2.24
N MET A 14 13.39 5.70 -1.04
CA MET A 14 12.38 5.55 0.03
C MET A 14 11.02 6.08 -0.46
N PRO A 15 9.91 5.80 0.27
CA PRO A 15 8.59 6.25 -0.20
C PRO A 15 8.57 7.75 -0.49
N LEU A 16 8.30 8.10 -1.76
CA LEU A 16 8.26 9.48 -2.24
C LEU A 16 6.86 9.93 -2.68
N LEU A 17 5.87 9.03 -2.58
CA LEU A 17 4.50 9.34 -2.97
C LEU A 17 3.79 10.17 -1.89
N ALA A 18 2.75 10.89 -2.30
CA ALA A 18 2.02 11.81 -1.43
C ALA A 18 1.51 11.12 -0.17
N SER A 19 1.83 11.70 0.97
CA SER A 19 1.42 11.24 2.31
C SER A 19 1.09 12.43 3.21
N PRO A 20 0.18 12.28 4.20
CA PRO A 20 -0.24 13.40 5.05
C PRO A 20 0.86 13.84 6.00
N LYS A 21 0.96 15.13 6.25
CA LYS A 21 1.84 15.69 7.29
C LYS A 21 1.45 15.16 8.68
N GLY A 22 2.45 14.71 9.45
CA GLY A 22 2.26 14.23 10.83
C GLY A 22 1.66 12.82 10.96
N LYS A 23 1.09 12.27 9.86
CA LYS A 23 0.52 10.91 9.79
C LYS A 23 1.04 10.16 8.55
N SER A 24 2.32 10.37 8.22
CA SER A 24 2.92 9.83 7.01
C SER A 24 3.62 8.49 7.21
N ASP A 25 4.04 8.18 8.45
CA ASP A 25 4.88 7.00 8.72
C ASP A 25 6.11 6.95 7.79
N GLY A 26 6.84 8.05 7.66
CA GLY A 26 7.98 8.13 6.75
C GLY A 26 7.64 8.01 5.25
N GLY A 27 6.39 8.29 4.88
CA GLY A 27 5.87 8.16 3.51
C GLY A 27 5.11 6.86 3.24
N TYR A 28 5.08 5.92 4.21
CA TYR A 28 4.38 4.64 4.04
C TYR A 28 2.85 4.74 4.20
N ALA A 29 2.30 5.85 4.73
CA ALA A 29 0.87 6.12 4.71
C ALA A 29 0.48 6.85 3.42
N VAL A 30 0.43 6.14 2.30
CA VAL A 30 0.21 6.71 0.97
C VAL A 30 -1.21 7.25 0.82
N ALA A 31 -1.34 8.55 0.51
CA ALA A 31 -2.61 9.22 0.23
C ALA A 31 -2.93 9.27 -1.28
N ASP A 32 -1.92 9.23 -2.14
CA ASP A 32 -2.07 9.15 -3.59
C ASP A 32 -0.86 8.43 -4.21
N PHE A 33 -1.14 7.35 -4.95
CA PHE A 33 -0.10 6.54 -5.61
C PHE A 33 0.43 7.16 -6.93
N ARG A 34 -0.15 8.25 -7.40
CA ARG A 34 0.19 8.90 -8.67
C ARG A 34 0.70 10.33 -8.52
N THR A 35 0.90 10.75 -7.29
CA THR A 35 1.41 12.09 -6.97
C THR A 35 2.66 11.95 -6.11
N VAL A 36 3.70 12.67 -6.45
CA VAL A 36 4.92 12.80 -5.63
C VAL A 36 4.61 13.68 -4.43
N GLN A 37 5.27 13.43 -3.30
CA GLN A 37 5.18 14.28 -2.12
C GLN A 37 5.52 15.73 -2.51
N PRO A 38 4.63 16.71 -2.28
CA PRO A 38 4.79 18.08 -2.79
C PRO A 38 6.09 18.77 -2.40
N GLU A 39 6.66 18.42 -1.26
CA GLU A 39 7.95 18.96 -0.81
C GLU A 39 9.15 18.42 -1.60
N LEU A 40 8.96 17.31 -2.35
CA LEU A 40 10.01 16.68 -3.16
C LEU A 40 9.93 17.08 -4.64
N GLY A 41 8.78 17.56 -5.10
CA GLY A 41 8.56 17.95 -6.50
C GLY A 41 7.27 17.38 -7.09
N THR A 42 7.24 17.26 -8.40
CA THR A 42 6.11 16.77 -9.19
C THR A 42 6.38 15.39 -9.78
N MET A 43 5.39 14.77 -10.41
CA MET A 43 5.58 13.53 -11.15
C MET A 43 6.43 13.75 -12.42
N GLU A 44 6.36 14.93 -13.01
CA GLU A 44 7.21 15.33 -14.13
C GLU A 44 8.68 15.43 -13.71
N ASP A 45 8.96 16.02 -12.54
CA ASP A 45 10.32 16.06 -11.99
C ASP A 45 10.86 14.65 -11.71
N PHE A 46 9.99 13.75 -11.23
CA PHE A 46 10.34 12.35 -11.01
C PHE A 46 10.66 11.64 -12.33
N SER A 47 9.86 11.82 -13.38
CA SER A 47 10.11 11.25 -14.71
C SER A 47 11.40 11.81 -15.33
N GLU A 48 11.72 13.08 -15.10
CA GLU A 48 12.99 13.66 -15.51
C GLU A 48 14.17 13.04 -14.75
N LEU A 49 14.02 12.83 -13.45
CA LEU A 49 15.03 12.16 -12.63
C LEU A 49 15.32 10.74 -13.12
N THR A 50 14.27 9.94 -13.37
CA THR A 50 14.43 8.56 -13.86
C THR A 50 15.13 8.53 -15.22
N SER A 51 14.75 9.42 -16.15
CA SER A 51 15.38 9.55 -17.46
C SER A 51 16.87 9.88 -17.35
N LYS A 52 17.23 10.86 -16.51
CA LYS A 52 18.62 11.23 -16.25
C LYS A 52 19.44 10.11 -15.59
N CYS A 53 18.82 9.30 -14.75
CA CYS A 53 19.46 8.13 -14.16
C CYS A 53 19.73 7.05 -15.23
N HIS A 54 18.76 6.77 -16.08
CA HIS A 54 18.89 5.79 -17.17
C HIS A 54 20.00 6.18 -18.17
N GLU A 55 20.11 7.47 -18.53
CA GLU A 55 21.19 7.98 -19.37
C GLU A 55 22.59 7.69 -18.79
N ARG A 56 22.67 7.48 -17.47
CA ARG A 56 23.90 7.17 -16.73
C ARG A 56 24.03 5.70 -16.35
N GLY A 57 23.13 4.82 -16.85
CA GLY A 57 23.12 3.41 -16.52
C GLY A 57 22.69 3.09 -15.09
N ILE A 58 21.92 3.99 -14.45
CA ILE A 58 21.40 3.82 -13.09
C ILE A 58 19.92 3.50 -13.18
N ASN A 59 19.54 2.32 -12.66
CA ASN A 59 18.14 1.90 -12.55
C ASN A 59 17.50 2.41 -11.26
N ILE A 60 16.19 2.64 -11.28
CA ILE A 60 15.42 3.14 -10.15
C ILE A 60 14.62 2.02 -9.51
N CYS A 61 14.81 1.85 -8.20
CA CYS A 61 13.96 1.02 -7.34
C CYS A 61 13.10 1.93 -6.47
N LEU A 62 11.78 1.70 -6.45
CA LEU A 62 10.83 2.49 -5.66
C LEU A 62 10.05 1.60 -4.71
N ASP A 63 9.86 2.07 -3.46
CA ASP A 63 8.95 1.44 -2.51
C ASP A 63 7.50 1.61 -2.93
N PHE A 64 6.75 0.51 -2.86
CA PHE A 64 5.32 0.47 -3.16
C PHE A 64 4.54 -0.23 -2.04
N VAL A 65 3.68 0.51 -1.35
CA VAL A 65 2.90 0.01 -0.22
C VAL A 65 1.68 -0.74 -0.73
N MET A 66 1.63 -2.06 -0.49
CA MET A 66 0.51 -2.88 -0.95
C MET A 66 -0.57 -3.13 0.11
N ASN A 67 -0.19 -3.19 1.40
CA ASN A 67 -1.12 -3.65 2.43
C ASN A 67 -2.23 -2.66 2.77
N HIS A 68 -1.98 -1.36 2.68
CA HIS A 68 -2.86 -0.31 3.20
C HIS A 68 -2.74 0.99 2.42
N THR A 69 -3.69 1.89 2.67
CA THR A 69 -3.60 3.29 2.28
C THR A 69 -3.67 4.18 3.52
N SER A 70 -3.29 5.45 3.38
CA SER A 70 -3.64 6.47 4.36
C SER A 70 -5.15 6.62 4.49
N GLU A 71 -5.64 7.02 5.68
CA GLU A 71 -7.03 7.47 5.87
C GLU A 71 -7.39 8.71 5.04
N GLU A 72 -6.38 9.42 4.52
CA GLU A 72 -6.52 10.57 3.62
C GLU A 72 -6.53 10.19 2.13
N HIS A 73 -6.38 8.92 1.79
CA HIS A 73 -6.53 8.43 0.43
C HIS A 73 -7.97 8.64 -0.06
N GLU A 74 -8.14 8.93 -1.36
CA GLU A 74 -9.46 9.18 -1.94
C GLU A 74 -10.46 8.03 -1.67
N TRP A 75 -10.00 6.78 -1.70
CA TRP A 75 -10.86 5.64 -1.37
C TRP A 75 -11.32 5.65 0.08
N ALA A 76 -10.45 6.03 1.01
CA ALA A 76 -10.80 6.12 2.43
C ALA A 76 -11.78 7.26 2.68
N LYS A 77 -11.61 8.41 2.04
CA LYS A 77 -12.54 9.54 2.10
C LYS A 77 -13.93 9.18 1.57
N ARG A 78 -14.00 8.50 0.44
CA ARG A 78 -15.25 8.02 -0.14
C ARG A 78 -15.91 6.92 0.70
N ALA A 79 -15.12 6.02 1.28
CA ALA A 79 -15.62 5.05 2.25
C ALA A 79 -16.23 5.74 3.49
N ARG A 80 -15.59 6.80 4.00
CA ARG A 80 -16.14 7.66 5.07
C ARG A 80 -17.41 8.38 4.68
N ALA A 81 -17.54 8.78 3.41
CA ALA A 81 -18.79 9.39 2.89
C ALA A 81 -19.94 8.37 2.74
N GLY A 82 -19.72 7.10 3.09
CA GLY A 82 -20.75 6.05 3.06
C GLY A 82 -20.84 5.30 1.73
N GLU A 83 -19.96 5.55 0.77
CA GLU A 83 -19.97 4.86 -0.52
C GLU A 83 -19.57 3.39 -0.36
N LYS A 84 -20.56 2.50 -0.52
CA LYS A 84 -20.42 1.07 -0.28
C LYS A 84 -19.30 0.43 -1.10
N GLU A 85 -19.16 0.81 -2.36
CA GLU A 85 -18.09 0.33 -3.23
C GLU A 85 -16.69 0.58 -2.63
N TYR A 86 -16.50 1.74 -1.99
CA TYR A 86 -15.23 2.10 -1.36
C TYR A 86 -15.08 1.50 0.03
N GLN A 87 -16.17 1.31 0.77
CA GLN A 87 -16.13 0.54 2.02
C GLN A 87 -15.70 -0.90 1.77
N ASP A 88 -16.13 -1.53 0.69
CA ASP A 88 -15.76 -2.91 0.32
C ASP A 88 -14.28 -3.08 -0.09
N ARG A 89 -13.55 -1.96 -0.26
CA ARG A 89 -12.10 -1.96 -0.48
C ARG A 89 -11.28 -2.14 0.79
N TYR A 90 -11.91 -2.02 1.96
CA TYR A 90 -11.31 -2.14 3.29
C TYR A 90 -12.02 -3.20 4.12
N PHE A 91 -11.55 -3.44 5.34
CA PHE A 91 -12.20 -4.33 6.30
C PHE A 91 -12.89 -3.50 7.38
N PHE A 92 -14.20 -3.28 7.23
CA PHE A 92 -15.04 -2.60 8.21
C PHE A 92 -15.92 -3.58 8.98
N PHE A 93 -16.14 -3.30 10.27
CA PHE A 93 -16.96 -4.10 11.17
C PHE A 93 -17.83 -3.18 12.04
N ASP A 94 -19.12 -3.51 12.15
CA ASP A 94 -20.06 -2.74 12.96
C ASP A 94 -19.89 -2.98 14.47
N THR A 95 -19.43 -4.18 14.87
CA THR A 95 -19.14 -4.58 16.25
C THR A 95 -17.72 -5.08 16.40
N TYR A 96 -17.26 -5.20 17.65
CA TYR A 96 -15.90 -5.70 17.95
C TYR A 96 -15.83 -7.25 18.01
N ASP A 97 -16.92 -7.98 17.75
CA ASP A 97 -16.95 -9.43 17.88
C ASP A 97 -15.99 -10.13 16.90
N VAL A 98 -16.03 -9.76 15.63
CA VAL A 98 -15.12 -10.30 14.60
C VAL A 98 -13.69 -9.78 14.76
N PRO A 99 -13.44 -8.46 14.98
CA PRO A 99 -12.14 -7.96 15.40
C PRO A 99 -11.51 -8.74 16.55
N ALA A 100 -12.23 -8.99 17.63
CA ALA A 100 -11.75 -9.76 18.78
C ALA A 100 -11.34 -11.21 18.43
N LEU A 101 -11.98 -11.82 17.42
CA LEU A 101 -11.57 -13.14 16.94
C LEU A 101 -10.27 -13.08 16.13
N TYR A 102 -10.05 -12.02 15.33
CA TYR A 102 -8.78 -11.80 14.64
C TYR A 102 -7.64 -11.60 15.64
N GLU A 103 -7.86 -10.80 16.68
CA GLU A 103 -6.81 -10.48 17.66
C GLU A 103 -6.33 -11.67 18.49
N LYS A 104 -7.12 -12.77 18.54
CA LYS A 104 -6.67 -14.02 19.17
C LYS A 104 -5.52 -14.70 18.42
N THR A 105 -5.38 -14.43 17.13
CA THR A 105 -4.42 -15.14 16.26
C THR A 105 -3.48 -14.20 15.51
N CYS A 106 -3.89 -12.95 15.28
CA CYS A 106 -3.09 -11.93 14.60
C CYS A 106 -2.18 -11.20 15.58
N PRO A 107 -0.85 -11.38 15.50
CA PRO A 107 0.07 -10.63 16.35
C PRO A 107 0.09 -9.15 15.97
N GLN A 108 0.20 -8.29 16.96
CA GLN A 108 0.37 -6.86 16.75
C GLN A 108 1.76 -6.56 16.18
N VAL A 109 1.84 -5.60 15.25
CA VAL A 109 3.12 -5.17 14.66
C VAL A 109 3.81 -4.17 15.59
N PHE A 110 3.06 -3.19 16.09
CA PHE A 110 3.57 -2.13 16.97
C PHE A 110 2.83 -2.11 18.33
N PRO A 111 3.04 -3.10 19.20
CA PRO A 111 2.26 -3.26 20.43
C PRO A 111 2.40 -2.10 21.42
N THR A 112 3.46 -1.30 21.30
CA THR A 112 3.74 -0.15 22.20
C THR A 112 3.31 1.19 21.60
N THR A 113 3.46 1.40 20.31
CA THR A 113 3.22 2.69 19.64
C THR A 113 1.89 2.76 18.91
N ALA A 114 1.36 1.62 18.49
CA ALA A 114 0.07 1.48 17.82
C ALA A 114 -0.58 0.14 18.22
N PRO A 115 -1.05 -0.01 19.46
CA PRO A 115 -1.60 -1.27 19.95
C PRO A 115 -2.92 -1.63 19.26
N GLY A 116 -3.14 -2.93 19.08
CA GLY A 116 -4.31 -3.48 18.40
C GLY A 116 -4.11 -3.62 16.89
N ASN A 117 -5.09 -4.26 16.24
CA ASN A 117 -5.14 -4.42 14.78
C ASN A 117 -6.40 -3.77 14.19
N PHE A 118 -7.16 -3.03 14.99
CA PHE A 118 -8.40 -2.39 14.59
C PHE A 118 -8.54 -1.03 15.23
N THR A 119 -9.03 -0.06 14.46
CA THR A 119 -9.27 1.30 14.91
C THR A 119 -10.77 1.59 14.87
N TRP A 120 -11.30 2.15 15.96
CA TRP A 120 -12.68 2.66 16.00
C TRP A 120 -12.76 4.01 15.29
N LEU A 121 -13.76 4.16 14.44
CA LEU A 121 -14.05 5.42 13.72
C LEU A 121 -15.38 5.97 14.25
N ASP A 122 -15.30 7.05 15.02
CA ASP A 122 -16.46 7.68 15.66
C ASP A 122 -17.49 8.19 14.65
N ASP A 123 -17.03 8.69 13.52
CA ASP A 123 -17.85 9.25 12.45
C ASP A 123 -18.66 8.20 11.70
N LEU A 124 -18.14 6.98 11.58
CA LEU A 124 -18.80 5.86 10.90
C LEU A 124 -19.48 4.88 11.86
N HIS A 125 -19.22 4.98 13.15
CA HIS A 125 -19.60 3.97 14.14
C HIS A 125 -19.18 2.55 13.70
N LYS A 126 -17.92 2.39 13.23
CA LYS A 126 -17.36 1.14 12.73
C LYS A 126 -15.92 0.98 13.19
N HIS A 127 -15.50 -0.27 13.30
CA HIS A 127 -14.07 -0.61 13.37
C HIS A 127 -13.52 -0.81 11.96
N VAL A 128 -12.32 -0.31 11.70
CA VAL A 128 -11.55 -0.60 10.48
C VAL A 128 -10.28 -1.36 10.83
N MET A 129 -9.87 -2.30 9.99
CA MET A 129 -8.62 -3.04 10.22
C MET A 129 -7.42 -2.13 9.92
N THR A 130 -6.48 -2.09 10.89
CA THR A 130 -5.27 -1.26 10.87
C THR A 130 -4.10 -2.07 11.41
N THR A 131 -3.47 -2.88 10.57
CA THR A 131 -2.35 -3.77 10.98
C THR A 131 -1.16 -2.97 11.50
N PHE A 132 -0.95 -1.73 11.02
CA PHE A 132 0.16 -0.85 11.37
C PHE A 132 -0.32 0.31 12.24
N TYR A 133 -0.40 1.52 11.71
CA TYR A 133 -0.90 2.68 12.44
C TYR A 133 -2.41 2.90 12.26
N PRO A 134 -3.10 3.55 13.22
CA PRO A 134 -4.54 3.82 13.14
C PRO A 134 -5.00 4.56 11.89
N TYR A 135 -4.12 5.34 11.27
CA TYR A 135 -4.38 6.09 10.04
C TYR A 135 -4.00 5.36 8.76
N GLN A 136 -3.60 4.08 8.85
CA GLN A 136 -3.26 3.19 7.72
C GLN A 136 -4.30 2.07 7.65
N TRP A 137 -5.26 2.20 6.72
CA TRP A 137 -6.38 1.27 6.60
C TRP A 137 -6.05 0.12 5.67
N ASP A 138 -6.19 -1.10 6.16
CA ASP A 138 -5.82 -2.32 5.44
C ASP A 138 -6.75 -2.59 4.25
N LEU A 139 -6.16 -2.85 3.09
CA LEU A 139 -6.83 -3.11 1.84
C LEU A 139 -7.38 -4.54 1.77
N ASN A 140 -8.60 -4.68 1.25
CA ASN A 140 -9.28 -5.95 1.06
C ASN A 140 -9.00 -6.57 -0.31
N TYR A 141 -7.94 -7.35 -0.43
CA TYR A 141 -7.57 -8.05 -1.67
C TYR A 141 -8.51 -9.21 -2.05
N ARG A 142 -9.54 -9.53 -1.26
CA ARG A 142 -10.64 -10.38 -1.70
C ARG A 142 -11.53 -9.68 -2.72
N ASN A 143 -11.53 -8.34 -2.72
CA ASN A 143 -12.17 -7.53 -3.73
C ASN A 143 -11.21 -7.39 -4.94
N PRO A 144 -11.55 -7.96 -6.12
CA PRO A 144 -10.67 -7.91 -7.28
C PRO A 144 -10.42 -6.48 -7.80
N VAL A 145 -11.31 -5.53 -7.50
CA VAL A 145 -11.13 -4.11 -7.85
C VAL A 145 -9.89 -3.57 -7.16
N VAL A 146 -9.65 -3.91 -5.89
CA VAL A 146 -8.45 -3.48 -5.14
C VAL A 146 -7.19 -3.99 -5.84
N PHE A 147 -7.14 -5.27 -6.20
CA PHE A 147 -5.99 -5.84 -6.91
C PHE A 147 -5.73 -5.14 -8.23
N ASN A 148 -6.77 -4.97 -9.06
CA ASN A 148 -6.65 -4.35 -10.39
C ASN A 148 -6.14 -2.90 -10.29
N GLU A 149 -6.70 -2.11 -9.37
CA GLU A 149 -6.30 -0.71 -9.17
C GLU A 149 -4.85 -0.61 -8.63
N MET A 150 -4.44 -1.48 -7.71
CA MET A 150 -3.07 -1.48 -7.21
C MET A 150 -2.07 -1.90 -8.29
N VAL A 151 -2.40 -2.89 -9.12
CA VAL A 151 -1.58 -3.25 -10.30
C VAL A 151 -1.51 -2.08 -11.29
N TYR A 152 -2.62 -1.38 -11.52
CA TYR A 152 -2.62 -0.20 -12.38
C TYR A 152 -1.71 0.92 -11.84
N ASN A 153 -1.71 1.15 -10.54
CA ASN A 153 -0.79 2.11 -9.91
C ASN A 153 0.69 1.69 -10.07
N MET A 154 1.00 0.39 -9.94
CA MET A 154 2.35 -0.11 -10.21
C MET A 154 2.77 0.11 -11.68
N LEU A 155 1.88 -0.19 -12.63
CA LEU A 155 2.15 0.03 -14.05
C LEU A 155 2.30 1.51 -14.38
N TYR A 156 1.51 2.38 -13.73
CA TYR A 156 1.67 3.83 -13.85
C TYR A 156 3.08 4.27 -13.45
N LEU A 157 3.59 3.80 -12.30
CA LEU A 157 4.94 4.13 -11.83
C LEU A 157 6.03 3.54 -12.74
N ALA A 158 5.83 2.34 -13.27
CA ALA A 158 6.73 1.75 -14.27
C ALA A 158 6.82 2.63 -15.52
N ASN A 159 5.70 3.21 -15.98
CA ASN A 159 5.68 4.16 -17.10
C ASN A 159 6.36 5.51 -16.77
N GLN A 160 6.57 5.83 -15.48
CA GLN A 160 7.39 6.98 -15.07
C GLN A 160 8.89 6.66 -14.97
N GLY A 161 9.31 5.45 -15.38
CA GLY A 161 10.71 5.05 -15.40
C GLY A 161 11.16 4.27 -14.15
N VAL A 162 10.26 3.72 -13.36
CA VAL A 162 10.60 2.80 -12.26
C VAL A 162 10.92 1.42 -12.85
N ASP A 163 12.15 0.95 -12.62
CA ASP A 163 12.64 -0.35 -13.12
C ASP A 163 12.29 -1.50 -12.17
N ILE A 164 12.39 -1.23 -10.87
CA ILE A 164 12.15 -2.21 -9.81
C ILE A 164 11.16 -1.62 -8.82
N VAL A 165 10.14 -2.41 -8.47
CA VAL A 165 9.21 -2.09 -7.39
C VAL A 165 9.52 -2.95 -6.18
N ARG A 166 9.91 -2.34 -5.07
CA ARG A 166 10.00 -3.02 -3.78
C ARG A 166 8.63 -3.01 -3.13
N LEU A 167 8.02 -4.18 -3.02
CA LEU A 167 6.71 -4.32 -2.39
C LEU A 167 6.84 -4.29 -0.87
N ASP A 168 6.33 -3.24 -0.26
CA ASP A 168 6.27 -3.12 1.20
C ASP A 168 5.06 -3.84 1.78
N ALA A 169 5.21 -4.36 3.02
CA ALA A 169 4.16 -5.00 3.82
C ALA A 169 3.44 -6.18 3.11
N VAL A 170 4.05 -6.78 2.10
CA VAL A 170 3.50 -7.91 1.31
C VAL A 170 3.01 -9.07 2.18
N PRO A 171 3.71 -9.50 3.24
CA PRO A 171 3.26 -10.61 4.08
C PRO A 171 1.86 -10.44 4.66
N TYR A 172 1.36 -9.21 4.75
CA TYR A 172 0.12 -8.86 5.42
C TYR A 172 -1.09 -8.66 4.48
N ILE A 173 -0.90 -8.66 3.16
CA ILE A 173 -1.97 -8.27 2.19
C ILE A 173 -3.19 -9.19 2.18
N TRP A 174 -3.08 -10.44 2.65
CA TRP A 174 -4.21 -11.34 2.73
C TRP A 174 -4.65 -11.57 4.17
N LYS A 175 -5.95 -11.37 4.43
CA LYS A 175 -6.55 -11.53 5.76
C LYS A 175 -7.47 -12.75 5.79
N GLN A 176 -7.28 -13.62 6.77
CA GLN A 176 -8.11 -14.79 6.97
C GLN A 176 -8.32 -15.03 8.46
N LEU A 177 -9.59 -15.04 8.88
CA LEU A 177 -9.95 -15.31 10.27
C LEU A 177 -9.41 -16.67 10.73
N GLY A 178 -8.92 -16.72 11.96
CA GLY A 178 -8.35 -17.94 12.56
C GLY A 178 -6.89 -18.22 12.14
N THR A 179 -6.27 -17.31 11.42
CA THR A 179 -4.83 -17.36 11.07
C THR A 179 -4.09 -16.16 11.65
N ASN A 180 -2.75 -16.18 11.54
CA ASN A 180 -1.94 -15.03 11.92
C ASN A 180 -1.95 -13.88 10.90
N CYS A 181 -2.65 -14.02 9.78
CA CYS A 181 -2.71 -13.06 8.67
C CYS A 181 -1.33 -12.64 8.13
N ARG A 182 -0.34 -13.54 8.18
CA ARG A 182 1.03 -13.30 7.68
C ARG A 182 1.48 -14.44 6.79
N ASN A 183 2.06 -14.10 5.64
CA ASN A 183 2.64 -15.06 4.69
C ASN A 183 1.68 -16.20 4.28
N LEU A 184 0.38 -15.90 4.18
CA LEU A 184 -0.59 -16.89 3.75
C LEU A 184 -0.37 -17.26 2.26
N PRO A 185 -0.76 -18.47 1.81
CA PRO A 185 -0.52 -18.90 0.43
C PRO A 185 -1.02 -17.94 -0.64
N GLN A 186 -2.12 -17.25 -0.38
CA GLN A 186 -2.72 -16.27 -1.30
C GLN A 186 -1.79 -15.06 -1.56
N VAL A 187 -0.94 -14.69 -0.60
CA VAL A 187 0.06 -13.63 -0.76
C VAL A 187 0.99 -13.96 -1.92
N HIS A 188 1.46 -15.21 -1.99
CA HIS A 188 2.33 -15.69 -3.08
C HIS A 188 1.61 -15.73 -4.42
N THR A 189 0.32 -16.06 -4.43
CA THR A 189 -0.50 -16.06 -5.66
C THR A 189 -0.66 -14.63 -6.21
N ILE A 190 -0.94 -13.66 -5.34
CA ILE A 190 -1.09 -12.24 -5.72
C ILE A 190 0.24 -11.69 -6.25
N GLY A 191 1.36 -12.02 -5.64
CA GLY A 191 2.69 -11.56 -6.04
C GLY A 191 3.33 -12.34 -7.20
N SER A 192 2.68 -13.40 -7.70
CA SER A 192 3.26 -14.24 -8.75
C SER A 192 2.89 -13.78 -10.17
N PRO A 193 3.86 -13.77 -11.12
CA PRO A 193 3.58 -13.51 -12.54
C PRO A 193 2.58 -14.50 -13.18
N SER A 194 2.36 -15.67 -12.57
CA SER A 194 1.42 -16.69 -13.05
C SER A 194 -0.05 -16.29 -12.91
N SER A 195 -0.39 -15.30 -12.08
CA SER A 195 -1.74 -14.75 -11.97
C SER A 195 -2.26 -14.10 -13.26
N ARG A 196 -1.40 -13.86 -14.26
CA ARG A 196 -1.76 -13.33 -15.58
C ARG A 196 -2.38 -14.36 -16.55
N ARG A 197 -2.44 -15.66 -16.22
CA ARG A 197 -2.91 -16.71 -17.16
C ARG A 197 -4.40 -17.04 -17.04
N GLY A 198 -5.15 -16.37 -16.17
CA GLY A 198 -6.57 -16.68 -15.92
C GLY A 198 -7.60 -15.95 -16.81
N CYS A 199 -7.20 -15.09 -17.73
CA CYS A 199 -8.12 -14.27 -18.55
C CYS A 199 -8.13 -14.61 -20.04
N HIS A 200 -7.71 -15.81 -20.45
CA HIS A 200 -7.90 -16.27 -21.82
C HIS A 200 -8.59 -17.63 -21.84
N GLY A 201 -9.86 -17.63 -22.26
CA GLY A 201 -10.56 -18.78 -22.85
C GLY A 201 -11.71 -19.37 -22.06
N SER A 202 -12.86 -18.99 -22.35
CA SER A 202 -13.91 -19.70 -23.11
C SER A 202 -15.22 -18.94 -23.02
#